data_e132203b1516e4770e6513cd0c66918e
#
_entry.id   e132203b1516e4770e6513cd0c66918e
#
_cell.length_a   1.000
_cell.length_b   1.000
_cell.length_c   1.000
_cell.angle_alpha   90.00
_cell.angle_beta   90.00
_cell.angle_gamma   90.00
#
_symmetry.space_group_name_H-M   'P 1'
#
loop_
_entity.id
_entity.type
_entity.pdbx_description
1 polymer ?
#
loop_
_entity_poly.entity_id
_entity_poly.type
_entity_poly.pdbx_seq_one_letter_code
_entity_poly.pdbx_strand_id
1 'polypeptide(L)' 'MVYLTTIGNKEFILNCDHIEKLEEVPETLITLTNGKKYLVLESTEEVIEKIIVFKKKIYSQGY' A
#
# COMPACT_ATOMS: atom_id res chain seq x y z
N MET A 1 -1.60 -1.19 8.50
CA MET A 1 -1.62 0.20 8.00
C MET A 1 -0.28 0.57 7.42
N VAL A 2 -0.28 1.13 6.23
CA VAL A 2 0.96 1.58 5.61
C VAL A 2 0.79 3.02 5.14
N TYR A 3 1.91 3.77 5.14
CA TYR A 3 1.94 5.15 4.69
C TYR A 3 2.35 5.18 3.23
N LEU A 4 1.54 5.83 2.40
CA LEU A 4 1.79 5.94 0.97
C LEU A 4 1.62 7.38 0.53
N THR A 5 2.17 7.72 -0.64
CA THR A 5 2.13 9.08 -1.17
C THR A 5 1.41 9.06 -2.51
N THR A 6 0.34 9.84 -2.64
CA THR A 6 -0.38 9.95 -3.90
C THR A 6 0.49 10.64 -4.95
N ILE A 7 0.14 10.49 -6.23
CA ILE A 7 0.86 11.18 -7.30
C ILE A 7 0.76 12.69 -7.17
N GLY A 8 -0.22 13.20 -6.40
CA GLY A 8 -0.32 14.61 -6.07
C GLY A 8 0.57 15.03 -4.91
N ASN A 9 1.45 14.13 -4.45
CA ASN A 9 2.41 14.37 -3.37
C ASN A 9 1.76 14.59 -2.01
N LYS A 10 0.65 13.93 -1.76
CA LYS A 10 -0.01 13.92 -0.45
C LYS A 10 0.14 12.56 0.19
N GLU A 11 0.56 12.54 1.46
CA GLU A 11 0.69 11.29 2.21
C GLU A 11 -0.67 10.86 2.75
N PHE A 12 -0.91 9.56 2.74
CA PHE A 12 -2.11 8.99 3.35
C PHE A 12 -1.80 7.63 3.95
N ILE A 13 -2.69 7.19 4.81
CA ILE A 13 -2.55 5.90 5.51
C ILE A 13 -3.59 4.95 4.93
N LEU A 14 -3.15 3.75 4.56
CA LEU A 14 -4.01 2.76 3.94
C LEU A 14 -3.97 1.46 4.74
N ASN A 15 -5.14 0.87 4.94
CA ASN A 15 -5.22 -0.47 5.52
C ASN A 15 -4.88 -1.48 4.43
N CYS A 16 -3.71 -2.10 4.55
CA CYS A 16 -3.21 -3.00 3.51
C CYS A 16 -4.07 -4.25 3.35
N ASP A 17 -4.90 -4.59 4.33
CA ASP A 17 -5.81 -5.74 4.22
C ASP A 17 -6.93 -5.48 3.21
N HIS A 18 -7.16 -4.22 2.84
CA HIS A 18 -8.18 -3.86 1.85
C HIS A 18 -7.64 -3.79 0.43
N ILE A 19 -6.36 -4.06 0.23
CA ILE A 19 -5.77 -4.04 -1.12
C ILE A 19 -6.13 -5.32 -1.85
N GLU A 20 -6.76 -5.17 -3.01
CA GLU A 20 -7.09 -6.30 -3.85
C GLU A 20 -5.97 -6.60 -4.84
N LYS A 21 -5.43 -5.57 -5.47
CA LYS A 21 -4.31 -5.79 -6.40
C LYS A 21 -3.47 -4.54 -6.60
N LEU A 22 -2.24 -4.76 -7.05
CA LEU A 22 -1.29 -3.73 -7.41
C LEU A 22 -0.93 -3.89 -8.87
N GLU A 23 -0.84 -2.76 -9.59
CA GLU A 23 -0.49 -2.76 -11.02
C GLU A 23 0.49 -1.61 -11.30
N GLU A 24 1.30 -1.78 -12.35
CA GLU A 24 2.16 -0.70 -12.87
C GLU A 24 1.58 -0.22 -14.19
N VAL A 25 1.09 1.06 -14.26
CA VAL A 25 0.33 1.54 -15.43
C VAL A 25 0.58 3.00 -15.82
N PRO A 26 1.77 3.52 -16.02
CA PRO A 26 3.11 3.13 -15.56
C PRO A 26 3.34 3.40 -14.08
N GLU A 27 2.52 4.25 -13.44
CA GLU A 27 2.59 4.46 -11.99
C GLU A 27 2.02 3.26 -11.27
N THR A 28 2.23 3.21 -9.96
CA THR A 28 1.66 2.16 -9.14
C THR A 28 0.18 2.45 -8.89
N LEU A 29 -0.67 1.55 -9.36
CA LEU A 29 -2.12 1.64 -9.15
C LEU A 29 -2.52 0.62 -8.10
N ILE A 30 -3.16 1.10 -7.03
CA ILE A 30 -3.67 0.25 -5.96
C ILE A 30 -5.18 0.18 -6.09
N THR A 31 -5.71 -1.03 -6.24
CA THR A 31 -7.15 -1.26 -6.28
C THR A 31 -7.58 -1.89 -4.97
N LEU A 32 -8.57 -1.27 -4.32
CA LEU A 32 -9.09 -1.77 -3.05
C LEU A 32 -10.28 -2.70 -3.29
N THR A 33 -10.60 -3.49 -2.27
CA THR A 33 -11.70 -4.46 -2.34
C THR A 33 -13.05 -3.78 -2.54
N ASN A 34 -13.19 -2.50 -2.16
CA ASN A 34 -14.43 -1.76 -2.39
C ASN A 34 -14.47 -1.08 -3.77
N GLY A 35 -13.48 -1.34 -4.62
CA GLY A 35 -13.43 -0.78 -5.96
C GLY A 35 -12.72 0.55 -6.10
N LYS A 36 -12.35 1.18 -5.00
CA LYS A 36 -11.61 2.44 -5.05
C LYS A 36 -10.19 2.19 -5.55
N LYS A 37 -9.64 3.18 -6.26
CA LYS A 37 -8.30 3.08 -6.85
C LYS A 37 -7.48 4.30 -6.47
N TYR A 38 -6.19 4.06 -6.23
CA TYR A 38 -5.24 5.12 -5.90
C TYR A 38 -3.97 4.97 -6.73
N LEU A 39 -3.48 6.09 -7.25
CA LEU A 39 -2.16 6.13 -7.89
C LEU A 39 -1.18 6.70 -6.87
N VAL A 40 -0.08 5.98 -6.66
CA VAL A 40 0.92 6.36 -5.67
C VAL A 40 2.29 6.48 -6.29
N LEU A 41 3.17 7.25 -5.61
CA LEU A 41 4.53 7.47 -6.06
C LEU A 41 5.44 6.27 -5.77
N GLU A 42 5.14 5.51 -4.73
CA GLU A 42 5.93 4.33 -4.38
C GLU A 42 5.81 3.28 -5.48
N SER A 43 6.92 2.56 -5.74
CA SER A 43 6.88 1.46 -6.68
C SER A 43 6.08 0.29 -6.08
N THR A 44 5.66 -0.65 -6.92
CA THR A 44 4.98 -1.84 -6.42
C THR A 44 5.83 -2.58 -5.41
N GLU A 45 7.15 -2.64 -5.67
CA GLU A 45 8.07 -3.28 -4.74
C GLU A 45 8.14 -2.57 -3.40
N GLU A 46 8.14 -1.23 -3.42
CA GLU A 46 8.13 -0.44 -2.19
C GLU A 46 6.85 -0.64 -1.40
N VAL A 47 5.72 -0.71 -2.09
CA VAL A 47 4.43 -0.96 -1.42
C VAL A 47 4.44 -2.32 -0.75
N ILE A 48 4.90 -3.34 -1.47
CA ILE A 48 5.00 -4.70 -0.94
C ILE A 48 5.92 -4.74 0.27
N GLU A 49 7.06 -4.06 0.21
CA GLU A 49 8.01 -4.03 1.33
C GLU A 49 7.39 -3.37 2.56
N LYS A 50 6.66 -2.27 2.37
CA LYS A 50 5.97 -1.61 3.48
C LYS A 50 4.95 -2.54 4.14
N ILE A 51 4.23 -3.31 3.34
CA ILE A 51 3.25 -4.27 3.86
C ILE A 51 3.95 -5.37 4.65
N ILE A 52 5.06 -5.89 4.13
CA ILE A 52 5.81 -6.94 4.81
C ILE A 52 6.34 -6.44 6.15
N VAL A 53 6.93 -5.25 6.18
CA VAL A 53 7.45 -4.67 7.41
C VAL A 53 6.35 -4.48 8.44
N PHE A 54 5.19 -3.99 8.00
CA PHE A 54 4.05 -3.81 8.89
C PHE A 54 3.58 -5.13 9.48
N LYS A 55 3.45 -6.15 8.64
CA LYS A 55 2.98 -7.47 9.09
C LYS A 55 3.97 -8.12 10.05
N LYS A 56 5.27 -7.96 9.80
CA LYS A 56 6.30 -8.47 10.71
C LYS A 56 6.17 -7.83 12.09
N LYS A 57 5.94 -6.52 12.15
CA LYS A 57 5.77 -5.83 13.43
C LYS A 57 4.59 -6.37 14.20
N ILE A 58 3.47 -6.58 13.53
CA ILE A 58 2.26 -7.10 14.17
C ILE A 58 2.51 -8.48 14.74
N TYR A 59 3.05 -9.38 13.93
CA TYR A 59 3.21 -10.77 14.33
C TYR A 59 4.30 -10.96 15.38
N SER A 60 5.33 -10.13 15.36
CA SER A 60 6.40 -10.26 16.35
C SER A 60 6.04 -9.64 17.69
N GLN A 61 5.15 -8.64 17.72
CA GLN A 61 4.75 -7.99 18.96
C GLN A 61 3.67 -8.73 19.73
N GLY A 62 2.91 -9.55 19.06
CA GLY A 62 1.80 -10.26 19.68
C GLY A 62 2.20 -11.54 20.36
N TYR A 63 3.37 -12.01 20.11
CA TYR A 63 3.76 -13.35 20.53
C TYR A 63 5.22 -13.40 20.94
#